data_59d0ae3b7395fb9ff2739612d6045907
#
_entry.id   59d0ae3b7395fb9ff2739612d6045907
#
_cell.length_a   1.000
_cell.length_b   1.000
_cell.length_c   1.000
_cell.angle_alpha   90.00
_cell.angle_beta   90.00
_cell.angle_gamma   90.00
#
_symmetry.space_group_name_H-M   'P 1'
#
loop_
_entity.id
_entity.type
_entity.pdbx_description
1 polymer ?
#
loop_
_entity_poly.entity_id
_entity_poly.type
_entity_poly.pdbx_seq_one_letter_code
_entity_poly.pdbx_strand_id
1 'polypeptide(L)'
;MFVEGVEFQRMGQNLTLARYPIHWHLMGDAKGQYIRNAAIHDTYNRCVTVHGTNFLRVENNVTYNTVGHCFFLEDGIEHCNEVVHNLGIQTKCHTSKACDPTNLAMFGSTDGRNFITAGQQSKDVLLPSDNTVASFWITNPDNTYRDNVAAGSDSNGFWMSLPEHPNGKFEGSEISAKTWPRRTPFREFKGNVAHSNYDRNIATNNTFGVTGSSHTGLENPADPNSKALESVFEDLTAYKNRNGAIWGRGEMHVFRNVKLADNAIGFTHASGAFGRYAFTSQVVDSLFVGETENIGNPVTPEEKAYGRSLPKRLIPDFPIHGYQYYDYRVDVANTTFVNYQSNKQRESGALSWLLFTSSGVTTENTSKGAKDVNAKPAHFPKYDSRFDNDNRGGSAYRTLAIHDLDGTTTGVPNSYVLLHDGENDSVAT
;
A
#
# COMPACT_ATOMS: atom_id res chain seq x y z
N MET A 1 -11.31 16.81 24.21
CA MET A 1 -12.66 16.63 23.59
C MET A 1 -13.05 15.16 23.75
N PHE A 2 -14.32 14.91 24.06
CA PHE A 2 -14.86 13.55 24.23
C PHE A 2 -16.08 13.42 23.33
N VAL A 3 -15.99 12.51 22.37
CA VAL A 3 -17.05 12.28 21.38
C VAL A 3 -17.43 10.82 21.41
N GLU A 4 -18.71 10.52 21.66
CA GLU A 4 -19.19 9.15 21.72
C GLU A 4 -20.64 9.03 21.28
N GLY A 5 -20.93 8.04 20.45
CA GLY A 5 -22.30 7.73 20.02
C GLY A 5 -22.98 8.85 19.21
N VAL A 6 -22.22 9.61 18.44
CA VAL A 6 -22.71 10.79 17.71
C VAL A 6 -22.73 10.50 16.21
N GLU A 7 -23.77 10.94 15.54
CA GLU A 7 -23.84 10.99 14.08
C GLU A 7 -23.39 12.35 13.55
N PHE A 8 -22.46 12.33 12.59
CA PHE A 8 -21.98 13.52 11.87
C PHE A 8 -22.31 13.35 10.39
N GLN A 9 -23.22 14.18 9.89
CA GLN A 9 -23.68 14.11 8.52
C GLN A 9 -23.48 15.44 7.80
N ARG A 10 -23.03 15.39 6.53
CA ARG A 10 -22.88 16.56 5.64
C ARG A 10 -22.00 17.67 6.22
N MET A 11 -20.97 17.30 6.94
CA MET A 11 -20.03 18.22 7.57
C MET A 11 -18.77 18.40 6.71
N GLY A 12 -17.99 19.44 7.07
CA GLY A 12 -16.80 19.87 6.35
C GLY A 12 -17.10 20.85 5.23
N GLN A 13 -16.09 21.62 4.85
CA GLN A 13 -16.17 22.55 3.72
C GLN A 13 -15.29 22.05 2.58
N ASN A 14 -15.93 21.88 1.44
CA ASN A 14 -15.25 21.40 0.26
C ASN A 14 -14.04 22.24 -0.10
N LEU A 15 -12.90 21.57 -0.40
CA LEU A 15 -11.62 22.19 -0.80
C LEU A 15 -11.10 23.29 0.14
N THR A 16 -11.54 23.30 1.39
CA THR A 16 -11.08 24.29 2.36
C THR A 16 -10.24 23.60 3.43
N LEU A 17 -8.94 23.94 3.45
CA LEU A 17 -8.00 23.40 4.44
C LEU A 17 -8.49 23.70 5.87
N ALA A 18 -8.27 22.75 6.78
CA ALA A 18 -8.66 22.81 8.18
C ALA A 18 -10.19 22.85 8.46
N ARG A 19 -11.05 22.85 7.45
CA ARG A 19 -12.51 22.81 7.60
C ARG A 19 -13.03 21.39 7.50
N TYR A 20 -12.49 20.53 8.33
CA TYR A 20 -12.82 19.11 8.42
C TYR A 20 -14.01 18.87 9.35
N PRO A 21 -14.81 17.80 9.18
CA PRO A 21 -15.90 17.45 10.08
C PRO A 21 -15.47 17.35 11.54
N ILE A 22 -14.38 16.66 11.80
CA ILE A 22 -13.83 16.46 13.13
C ILE A 22 -12.33 16.74 13.07
N HIS A 23 -11.86 17.64 13.92
CA HIS A 23 -10.49 18.12 13.88
C HIS A 23 -9.90 18.32 15.28
N TRP A 24 -8.95 17.46 15.66
CA TRP A 24 -8.03 17.75 16.75
C TRP A 24 -6.90 18.61 16.21
N HIS A 25 -6.90 19.90 16.53
CA HIS A 25 -5.99 20.87 15.94
C HIS A 25 -4.98 21.40 16.96
N LEU A 26 -3.73 20.98 16.81
CA LEU A 26 -2.59 21.44 17.59
C LEU A 26 -2.79 21.29 19.12
N MET A 27 -3.41 20.19 19.52
CA MET A 27 -3.71 19.94 20.95
C MET A 27 -2.50 19.49 21.76
N GLY A 28 -1.43 19.05 21.08
CA GLY A 28 -0.29 18.43 21.76
C GLY A 28 -0.71 17.13 22.43
N ASP A 29 -0.65 17.07 23.75
CA ASP A 29 -1.08 15.90 24.53
C ASP A 29 -2.61 15.85 24.67
N ALA A 30 -3.23 14.89 24.03
CA ALA A 30 -4.66 14.61 24.10
C ALA A 30 -4.98 13.36 24.93
N LYS A 31 -4.10 12.97 25.85
CA LYS A 31 -4.28 11.78 26.68
C LYS A 31 -5.65 11.77 27.38
N GLY A 32 -6.36 10.66 27.21
CA GLY A 32 -7.73 10.50 27.71
C GLY A 32 -8.83 11.05 26.82
N GLN A 33 -8.50 11.85 25.81
CA GLN A 33 -9.47 12.29 24.80
C GLN A 33 -9.76 11.18 23.77
N TYR A 34 -10.95 11.23 23.22
CA TYR A 34 -11.35 10.20 22.24
C TYR A 34 -12.47 10.66 21.29
N ILE A 35 -12.55 9.94 20.16
CA ILE A 35 -13.77 9.76 19.39
C ILE A 35 -14.05 8.27 19.25
N ARG A 36 -15.25 7.84 19.64
CA ARG A 36 -15.64 6.46 19.53
C ARG A 36 -17.13 6.26 19.30
N ASN A 37 -17.47 5.10 18.70
CA ASN A 37 -18.86 4.71 18.43
C ASN A 37 -19.62 5.78 17.61
N ALA A 38 -18.93 6.52 16.75
CA ALA A 38 -19.51 7.58 15.93
C ALA A 38 -19.80 7.09 14.51
N ALA A 39 -20.86 7.63 13.91
CA ALA A 39 -21.15 7.49 12.49
C ALA A 39 -20.84 8.81 11.78
N ILE A 40 -19.99 8.77 10.75
CA ILE A 40 -19.52 9.97 10.02
C ILE A 40 -19.75 9.73 8.53
N HIS A 41 -20.68 10.48 7.93
CA HIS A 41 -21.04 10.16 6.55
C HIS A 41 -21.44 11.37 5.72
N ASP A 42 -21.44 11.18 4.39
CA ASP A 42 -21.77 12.20 3.41
C ASP A 42 -20.94 13.49 3.61
N THR A 43 -19.66 13.35 3.93
CA THR A 43 -18.81 14.51 4.24
C THR A 43 -18.37 15.24 2.98
N TYR A 44 -18.11 16.54 3.12
CA TYR A 44 -17.54 17.37 2.05
C TYR A 44 -16.03 17.58 2.19
N ASN A 45 -15.42 16.95 3.19
CA ASN A 45 -13.99 16.99 3.46
C ASN A 45 -13.60 15.80 4.35
N ARG A 46 -12.31 15.66 4.68
CA ARG A 46 -11.68 14.61 5.50
C ARG A 46 -12.45 14.35 6.78
N CYS A 47 -12.58 13.07 7.18
CA CYS A 47 -13.51 12.69 8.25
C CYS A 47 -13.00 13.06 9.66
N VAL A 48 -11.93 12.41 10.08
CA VAL A 48 -11.30 12.61 11.39
C VAL A 48 -9.86 13.01 11.17
N THR A 49 -9.54 14.24 11.47
CA THR A 49 -8.20 14.78 11.32
C THR A 49 -7.51 14.91 12.67
N VAL A 50 -6.33 14.33 12.75
CA VAL A 50 -5.42 14.42 13.88
C VAL A 50 -4.24 15.27 13.44
N HIS A 51 -4.19 16.52 13.91
CA HIS A 51 -3.19 17.51 13.53
C HIS A 51 -2.44 18.01 14.76
N GLY A 52 -1.13 17.78 14.80
CA GLY A 52 -0.29 18.19 15.93
C GLY A 52 -0.80 17.67 17.28
N THR A 53 -1.33 16.45 17.30
CA THR A 53 -2.04 15.88 18.44
C THR A 53 -1.58 14.44 18.69
N ASN A 54 -1.29 14.13 19.94
CA ASN A 54 -0.71 12.86 20.37
C ASN A 54 -1.59 12.20 21.45
N PHE A 55 -1.47 10.88 21.63
CA PHE A 55 -2.18 10.10 22.65
C PHE A 55 -3.71 10.09 22.51
N LEU A 56 -4.24 10.41 21.34
CA LEU A 56 -5.66 10.40 21.05
C LEU A 56 -6.14 8.97 20.77
N ARG A 57 -7.37 8.65 21.17
CA ARG A 57 -8.06 7.41 20.81
C ARG A 57 -9.12 7.66 19.77
N VAL A 58 -9.00 7.00 18.64
CA VAL A 58 -9.97 6.97 17.52
C VAL A 58 -10.42 5.52 17.37
N GLU A 59 -11.56 5.17 17.94
CA GLU A 59 -11.93 3.76 18.05
C GLU A 59 -13.40 3.48 17.70
N ASN A 60 -13.63 2.36 17.03
CA ASN A 60 -14.96 1.82 16.79
C ASN A 60 -15.90 2.79 16.03
N ASN A 61 -15.35 3.59 15.11
CA ASN A 61 -16.13 4.52 14.30
C ASN A 61 -16.45 3.92 12.93
N VAL A 62 -17.58 4.32 12.36
CA VAL A 62 -17.96 3.98 10.99
C VAL A 62 -18.02 5.24 10.15
N THR A 63 -17.35 5.22 8.99
CA THR A 63 -17.42 6.30 8.02
C THR A 63 -17.97 5.80 6.70
N TYR A 64 -18.79 6.62 6.02
CA TYR A 64 -19.42 6.23 4.76
C TYR A 64 -19.57 7.43 3.82
N ASN A 65 -19.27 7.24 2.53
CA ASN A 65 -19.45 8.26 1.49
C ASN A 65 -18.76 9.58 1.82
N THR A 66 -17.45 9.52 2.04
CA THR A 66 -16.64 10.64 2.50
C THR A 66 -15.72 11.15 1.40
N VAL A 67 -15.36 12.42 1.42
CA VAL A 67 -14.48 13.06 0.43
C VAL A 67 -13.13 13.39 1.05
N GLY A 68 -12.04 13.12 0.32
CA GLY A 68 -10.68 13.31 0.80
C GLY A 68 -10.21 12.16 1.71
N HIS A 69 -8.99 12.24 2.23
CA HIS A 69 -8.49 11.23 3.17
C HIS A 69 -9.38 11.18 4.41
N CYS A 70 -9.82 9.99 4.84
CA CYS A 70 -10.82 9.92 5.89
C CYS A 70 -10.21 10.03 7.30
N PHE A 71 -9.56 8.97 7.77
CA PHE A 71 -8.78 9.02 9.03
C PHE A 71 -7.39 9.55 8.71
N PHE A 72 -7.14 10.78 9.08
CA PHE A 72 -6.04 11.56 8.53
C PHE A 72 -5.10 12.09 9.61
N LEU A 73 -3.83 11.63 9.59
CA LEU A 73 -2.73 12.25 10.33
C LEU A 73 -2.07 13.28 9.40
N GLU A 74 -1.89 14.53 9.87
CA GLU A 74 -1.62 15.63 8.95
C GLU A 74 -0.12 15.84 8.66
N ASP A 75 0.69 16.17 9.66
CA ASP A 75 2.03 16.71 9.43
C ASP A 75 3.19 15.75 9.65
N GLY A 76 2.96 14.61 10.30
CA GLY A 76 4.00 13.64 10.64
C GLY A 76 4.64 13.84 12.02
N ILE A 77 4.13 14.79 12.81
CA ILE A 77 4.50 14.94 14.21
C ILE A 77 3.65 14.07 15.14
N GLU A 78 2.49 13.65 14.66
CA GLU A 78 1.47 12.94 15.42
C GLU A 78 1.96 11.53 15.79
N HIS A 79 2.07 11.26 17.08
CA HIS A 79 2.57 9.97 17.60
C HIS A 79 1.75 9.45 18.78
N CYS A 80 1.89 8.18 19.09
CA CYS A 80 1.22 7.49 20.19
C CYS A 80 -0.32 7.56 20.14
N ASN A 81 -0.91 7.81 18.98
CA ASN A 81 -2.36 7.74 18.80
C ASN A 81 -2.79 6.28 18.59
N GLU A 82 -3.98 5.96 19.05
CA GLU A 82 -4.61 4.65 18.85
C GLU A 82 -5.75 4.77 17.86
N VAL A 83 -5.59 4.20 16.66
CA VAL A 83 -6.61 4.12 15.62
C VAL A 83 -7.04 2.66 15.52
N VAL A 84 -8.13 2.30 16.17
CA VAL A 84 -8.47 0.91 16.43
C VAL A 84 -9.93 0.60 16.09
N HIS A 85 -10.15 -0.50 15.37
CA HIS A 85 -11.47 -1.03 15.06
C HIS A 85 -12.40 -0.03 14.35
N ASN A 86 -11.86 0.76 13.43
CA ASN A 86 -12.65 1.69 12.62
C ASN A 86 -12.97 1.08 11.26
N LEU A 87 -14.10 1.47 10.70
CA LEU A 87 -14.55 1.06 9.37
C LEU A 87 -14.70 2.27 8.45
N GLY A 88 -13.84 2.37 7.43
CA GLY A 88 -13.91 3.38 6.38
C GLY A 88 -14.53 2.82 5.10
N ILE A 89 -15.71 3.31 4.70
CA ILE A 89 -16.43 2.85 3.52
C ILE A 89 -16.59 3.98 2.51
N GLN A 90 -16.28 3.72 1.23
CA GLN A 90 -16.45 4.67 0.13
C GLN A 90 -15.77 6.02 0.37
N THR A 91 -14.47 6.00 0.61
CA THR A 91 -13.64 7.21 0.61
C THR A 91 -13.44 7.67 -0.83
N LYS A 92 -13.86 8.88 -1.14
CA LYS A 92 -13.94 9.40 -2.51
C LYS A 92 -12.93 10.50 -2.77
N CYS A 93 -12.46 10.55 -4.00
CA CYS A 93 -11.79 11.72 -4.53
C CYS A 93 -12.79 12.86 -4.71
N HIS A 94 -12.27 14.08 -4.76
CA HIS A 94 -13.10 15.25 -4.98
C HIS A 94 -13.83 15.18 -6.33
N THR A 95 -15.10 15.57 -6.34
CA THR A 95 -15.98 15.39 -7.51
C THR A 95 -15.58 16.20 -8.74
N SER A 96 -14.91 17.32 -8.59
CA SER A 96 -14.44 18.14 -9.70
C SER A 96 -13.19 17.59 -10.38
N LYS A 97 -12.43 16.75 -9.65
CA LYS A 97 -11.30 16.01 -10.22
C LYS A 97 -11.38 14.58 -9.70
N ALA A 98 -11.75 13.67 -10.57
CA ALA A 98 -11.59 12.26 -10.29
C ALA A 98 -10.16 12.01 -9.78
N CYS A 99 -9.98 10.97 -8.97
CA CYS A 99 -8.67 10.41 -8.75
C CYS A 99 -8.05 10.20 -10.11
N ASP A 100 -7.28 11.16 -10.59
CA ASP A 100 -6.72 11.16 -11.92
C ASP A 100 -5.29 10.61 -11.87
N PRO A 101 -5.07 9.43 -12.39
CA PRO A 101 -3.76 8.81 -12.46
C PRO A 101 -3.02 9.13 -13.76
N THR A 102 -3.62 9.90 -14.68
CA THR A 102 -2.93 10.27 -15.92
C THR A 102 -1.73 11.16 -15.66
N ASN A 103 -1.54 11.61 -14.43
CA ASN A 103 -0.32 12.30 -14.04
C ASN A 103 0.78 11.27 -13.73
N LEU A 104 1.59 10.96 -14.73
CA LEU A 104 2.78 10.10 -14.64
C LEU A 104 3.77 10.50 -13.52
N ALA A 105 3.67 11.70 -12.98
CA ALA A 105 4.37 12.10 -11.76
C ALA A 105 4.02 11.22 -10.56
N MET A 106 2.97 10.41 -10.64
CA MET A 106 2.58 9.47 -9.56
C MET A 106 3.60 8.36 -9.32
N PHE A 107 4.41 8.03 -10.28
CA PHE A 107 5.34 6.92 -10.15
C PHE A 107 6.58 7.21 -9.29
N GLY A 108 6.80 8.44 -8.89
CA GLY A 108 8.02 8.83 -8.18
C GLY A 108 7.84 9.49 -6.83
N SER A 109 6.62 9.80 -6.42
CA SER A 109 6.39 10.52 -5.18
C SER A 109 5.46 9.79 -4.25
N THR A 110 5.99 9.48 -3.15
CA THR A 110 5.36 8.80 -2.04
C THR A 110 4.87 9.73 -0.96
N ASP A 111 5.28 10.97 -1.03
CA ASP A 111 4.89 11.99 -0.07
C ASP A 111 3.71 12.85 -0.54
N GLY A 112 3.11 12.51 -1.69
CA GLY A 112 2.00 13.28 -2.24
C GLY A 112 2.37 14.68 -2.73
N ARG A 113 3.65 15.04 -2.73
CA ARG A 113 4.12 16.38 -3.08
C ARG A 113 4.32 16.60 -4.57
N ASN A 114 4.55 15.53 -5.33
CA ASN A 114 4.93 15.65 -6.74
C ASN A 114 3.76 15.90 -7.68
N PHE A 115 2.53 15.92 -7.20
CA PHE A 115 1.36 16.24 -8.02
C PHE A 115 1.14 17.73 -8.17
N ILE A 116 1.65 18.45 -7.21
CA ILE A 116 1.61 19.91 -7.21
C ILE A 116 3.01 20.31 -6.80
N THR A 117 3.73 20.99 -7.66
CA THR A 117 5.02 21.58 -7.34
C THR A 117 4.89 22.34 -6.02
N ALA A 118 5.85 22.14 -5.13
CA ALA A 118 5.86 22.79 -3.83
C ALA A 118 5.52 24.29 -4.00
N GLY A 119 4.44 24.72 -3.34
CA GLY A 119 3.95 26.09 -3.45
C GLY A 119 2.74 26.33 -4.37
N GLN A 120 2.31 25.35 -5.15
CA GLN A 120 1.05 25.46 -5.91
C GLN A 120 -0.09 24.83 -5.11
N GLN A 121 -0.88 25.67 -4.45
CA GLN A 121 -2.20 25.23 -4.03
C GLN A 121 -3.07 25.09 -5.27
N SER A 122 -3.50 23.87 -5.55
CA SER A 122 -4.56 23.65 -6.54
C SER A 122 -5.87 24.19 -5.97
N LYS A 123 -6.63 24.89 -6.80
CA LYS A 123 -8.00 25.27 -6.45
C LYS A 123 -8.93 24.05 -6.35
N ASP A 124 -8.47 22.90 -6.81
CA ASP A 124 -9.28 21.71 -7.03
C ASP A 124 -8.92 20.54 -6.13
N VAL A 125 -7.82 20.61 -5.37
CA VAL A 125 -7.32 19.51 -4.54
C VAL A 125 -6.67 20.07 -3.28
N LEU A 126 -7.00 19.52 -2.13
CA LEU A 126 -6.27 19.80 -0.89
C LEU A 126 -4.96 19.01 -0.82
N LEU A 127 -3.96 19.58 -0.19
CA LEU A 127 -2.72 18.88 0.13
C LEU A 127 -2.79 18.23 1.52
N PRO A 128 -2.13 17.09 1.71
CA PRO A 128 -1.52 16.25 0.68
C PRO A 128 -2.59 15.56 -0.17
N SER A 129 -2.36 15.54 -1.43
CA SER A 129 -2.99 14.82 -2.55
C SER A 129 -4.36 14.13 -2.34
N ASP A 130 -5.42 14.87 -2.08
CA ASP A 130 -6.79 14.28 -2.09
C ASP A 130 -7.22 13.72 -3.47
N ASN A 131 -6.38 13.81 -4.48
CA ASN A 131 -6.54 13.13 -5.76
C ASN A 131 -6.12 11.65 -5.74
N THR A 132 -5.45 11.21 -4.68
CA THR A 132 -5.10 9.81 -4.40
C THR A 132 -5.53 9.44 -2.99
N VAL A 133 -6.82 9.53 -2.74
CA VAL A 133 -7.39 9.38 -1.39
C VAL A 133 -7.07 8.04 -0.75
N ALA A 134 -6.99 8.06 0.57
CA ALA A 134 -6.91 6.87 1.39
C ALA A 134 -7.94 6.92 2.51
N SER A 135 -8.52 5.77 2.85
CA SER A 135 -9.37 5.69 4.04
C SER A 135 -8.57 5.97 5.32
N PHE A 136 -7.31 5.52 5.36
CA PHE A 136 -6.37 5.80 6.44
C PHE A 136 -5.08 6.37 5.85
N TRP A 137 -4.80 7.64 6.17
CA TRP A 137 -3.59 8.35 5.76
C TRP A 137 -2.65 8.51 6.95
N ILE A 138 -1.44 7.97 6.84
CA ILE A 138 -0.50 7.78 7.94
C ILE A 138 0.80 8.51 7.64
N THR A 139 1.15 9.49 8.46
CA THR A 139 2.37 10.30 8.28
C THR A 139 3.47 10.02 9.30
N ASN A 140 3.15 9.26 10.36
CA ASN A 140 4.13 8.85 11.35
C ASN A 140 3.84 7.41 11.81
N PRO A 141 4.84 6.51 11.79
CA PRO A 141 4.65 5.09 12.13
C PRO A 141 4.53 4.84 13.64
N ASP A 142 4.88 5.82 14.51
CA ASP A 142 4.75 5.68 15.96
C ASP A 142 3.31 5.84 16.46
N ASN A 143 2.37 5.17 15.77
CA ASN A 143 0.96 5.10 16.11
C ASN A 143 0.48 3.65 16.04
N THR A 144 -0.58 3.32 16.77
CA THR A 144 -1.23 2.01 16.71
C THR A 144 -2.35 2.01 15.67
N TYR A 145 -2.26 1.11 14.71
CA TYR A 145 -3.31 0.81 13.74
C TYR A 145 -3.70 -0.66 13.86
N ARG A 146 -4.83 -0.93 14.51
CA ARG A 146 -5.25 -2.31 14.77
C ARG A 146 -6.71 -2.54 14.42
N ASP A 147 -6.98 -3.65 13.73
CA ASP A 147 -8.32 -4.15 13.42
C ASP A 147 -9.20 -3.15 12.65
N ASN A 148 -8.59 -2.26 11.85
CA ASN A 148 -9.35 -1.33 11.02
C ASN A 148 -9.70 -1.95 9.67
N VAL A 149 -10.78 -1.50 9.08
CA VAL A 149 -11.26 -1.94 7.77
C VAL A 149 -11.40 -0.76 6.81
N ALA A 150 -10.80 -0.88 5.63
CA ALA A 150 -10.95 0.06 4.52
C ALA A 150 -11.64 -0.62 3.34
N ALA A 151 -12.83 -0.15 3.00
CA ALA A 151 -13.68 -0.77 1.99
C ALA A 151 -14.17 0.22 0.93
N GLY A 152 -13.88 -0.05 -0.34
CA GLY A 152 -14.43 0.72 -1.44
C GLY A 152 -13.89 2.15 -1.58
N SER A 153 -12.65 2.40 -1.18
CA SER A 153 -11.98 3.68 -1.47
C SER A 153 -11.79 3.86 -2.97
N ASP A 154 -11.90 5.10 -3.44
CA ASP A 154 -11.61 5.44 -4.85
C ASP A 154 -10.12 5.23 -5.21
N SER A 155 -9.24 5.12 -4.21
CA SER A 155 -7.82 4.82 -4.40
C SER A 155 -7.35 3.83 -3.34
N ASN A 156 -6.66 4.26 -2.32
CA ASN A 156 -6.03 3.37 -1.33
C ASN A 156 -6.93 3.10 -0.11
N GLY A 157 -6.81 1.94 0.49
CA GLY A 157 -7.35 1.69 1.82
C GLY A 157 -6.49 2.34 2.90
N PHE A 158 -5.22 1.98 2.93
CA PHE A 158 -4.21 2.53 3.83
C PHE A 158 -3.05 3.09 3.00
N TRP A 159 -2.59 4.27 3.37
CA TRP A 159 -1.42 4.89 2.73
C TRP A 159 -0.49 5.49 3.77
N MET A 160 0.78 5.13 3.69
CA MET A 160 1.83 5.65 4.56
C MET A 160 2.66 6.67 3.79
N SER A 161 2.53 7.94 4.14
CA SER A 161 3.28 9.06 3.57
C SER A 161 4.26 9.59 4.62
N LEU A 162 5.36 8.89 4.82
CA LEU A 162 6.32 9.17 5.88
C LEU A 162 7.35 10.21 5.41
N PRO A 163 7.30 11.47 5.87
CA PRO A 163 8.31 12.47 5.55
C PRO A 163 9.62 12.20 6.28
N GLU A 164 10.72 12.76 5.80
CA GLU A 164 11.99 12.72 6.53
C GLU A 164 11.87 13.48 7.86
N HIS A 165 11.27 14.67 7.81
CA HIS A 165 10.88 15.47 8.97
C HIS A 165 9.43 15.91 8.81
N PRO A 166 8.70 16.12 9.92
CA PRO A 166 7.37 16.71 9.87
C PRO A 166 7.30 17.97 9.01
N ASN A 167 6.22 18.06 8.26
CA ASN A 167 5.97 19.15 7.32
C ASN A 167 4.80 20.06 7.78
N GLY A 168 4.16 20.75 6.84
CA GLY A 168 3.00 21.56 7.12
C GLY A 168 3.27 22.64 8.16
N LYS A 169 2.49 22.65 9.22
CA LYS A 169 2.62 23.66 10.30
C LYS A 169 3.94 23.56 11.07
N PHE A 170 4.54 22.37 11.10
CA PHE A 170 5.76 22.11 11.86
C PHE A 170 7.03 22.23 11.02
N GLU A 171 6.92 22.44 9.71
CA GLU A 171 8.08 22.55 8.82
C GLU A 171 9.06 23.60 9.30
N GLY A 172 10.35 23.21 9.41
CA GLY A 172 11.42 24.09 9.86
C GLY A 172 11.43 24.40 11.37
N SER A 173 10.51 23.87 12.15
CA SER A 173 10.50 24.05 13.61
C SER A 173 11.55 23.16 14.29
N GLU A 174 11.93 23.53 15.52
CA GLU A 174 12.88 22.75 16.32
C GLU A 174 12.39 21.34 16.62
N ILE A 175 11.10 21.15 16.84
CA ILE A 175 10.50 19.83 17.08
C ILE A 175 10.51 19.00 15.80
N SER A 176 10.24 19.59 14.64
CA SER A 176 10.34 18.92 13.35
C SER A 176 11.76 18.42 13.09
N ALA A 177 12.77 19.26 13.34
CA ALA A 177 14.18 18.91 13.17
C ALA A 177 14.64 17.74 14.06
N LYS A 178 13.90 17.44 15.13
CA LYS A 178 14.16 16.34 16.07
C LYS A 178 13.28 15.11 15.85
N THR A 179 12.44 15.12 14.83
CA THR A 179 11.48 14.05 14.52
C THR A 179 11.72 13.49 13.13
N TRP A 180 11.86 12.18 12.99
CA TRP A 180 12.13 11.48 11.73
C TRP A 180 11.10 10.38 11.46
N PRO A 181 9.92 10.67 10.94
CA PRO A 181 8.91 9.64 10.66
C PRO A 181 9.43 8.51 9.78
N ARG A 182 10.26 8.83 8.79
CA ARG A 182 10.85 7.83 7.88
C ARG A 182 11.82 6.86 8.55
N ARG A 183 12.33 7.20 9.75
CA ARG A 183 13.29 6.40 10.49
C ARG A 183 12.75 5.88 11.82
N THR A 184 11.52 6.24 12.15
CA THR A 184 10.86 5.80 13.38
C THR A 184 10.29 4.39 13.18
N PRO A 185 10.53 3.44 14.09
CA PRO A 185 9.93 2.12 14.01
C PRO A 185 8.40 2.16 14.07
N PHE A 186 7.74 1.23 13.41
CA PHE A 186 6.30 1.06 13.55
C PHE A 186 5.95 0.62 14.96
N ARG A 187 5.01 1.32 15.60
CA ARG A 187 4.51 0.94 16.92
C ARG A 187 3.65 -0.32 16.84
N GLU A 188 2.61 -0.29 16.02
CA GLU A 188 1.77 -1.47 15.76
C GLU A 188 0.98 -1.28 14.45
N PHE A 189 1.04 -2.28 13.58
CA PHE A 189 0.17 -2.36 12.39
C PHE A 189 -0.32 -3.80 12.25
N LYS A 190 -1.51 -4.10 12.80
CA LYS A 190 -1.98 -5.47 12.96
C LYS A 190 -3.47 -5.63 12.71
N GLY A 191 -3.87 -6.76 12.12
CA GLY A 191 -5.28 -7.13 11.95
C GLY A 191 -6.06 -6.25 10.97
N ASN A 192 -5.40 -5.37 10.22
CA ASN A 192 -6.07 -4.45 9.33
C ASN A 192 -6.54 -5.15 8.06
N VAL A 193 -7.72 -4.75 7.58
CA VAL A 193 -8.36 -5.31 6.39
C VAL A 193 -8.57 -4.23 5.33
N ALA A 194 -8.29 -4.56 4.08
CA ALA A 194 -8.56 -3.66 2.97
C ALA A 194 -9.17 -4.41 1.79
N HIS A 195 -10.36 -4.00 1.36
CA HIS A 195 -11.02 -4.71 0.27
C HIS A 195 -11.85 -3.81 -0.63
N SER A 196 -12.06 -4.28 -1.86
CA SER A 196 -12.92 -3.60 -2.85
C SER A 196 -12.50 -2.17 -3.11
N ASN A 197 -11.27 -1.79 -2.80
CA ASN A 197 -10.75 -0.48 -3.09
C ASN A 197 -10.52 -0.36 -4.59
N TYR A 198 -10.81 0.83 -5.11
CA TYR A 198 -11.02 1.02 -6.51
C TYR A 198 -10.02 2.01 -7.07
N ASP A 199 -9.16 1.51 -7.94
CA ASP A 199 -8.40 2.38 -8.82
C ASP A 199 -9.22 2.63 -10.09
N ARG A 200 -9.62 3.86 -10.31
CA ARG A 200 -10.30 4.25 -11.56
C ARG A 200 -9.36 4.22 -12.76
N ASN A 201 -8.07 4.01 -12.54
CA ASN A 201 -7.06 4.19 -13.58
C ASN A 201 -5.94 3.15 -13.57
N ILE A 202 -5.19 3.13 -14.64
CA ILE A 202 -4.22 2.11 -15.05
C ILE A 202 -2.99 2.01 -14.10
N ALA A 203 -2.74 2.99 -13.27
CA ALA A 203 -1.50 3.09 -12.49
C ALA A 203 -1.66 2.77 -11.01
N THR A 204 -0.85 1.89 -10.57
CA THR A 204 -0.16 1.66 -9.27
C THR A 204 -0.80 2.09 -7.95
N ASN A 205 -2.10 1.97 -7.74
CA ASN A 205 -2.63 2.20 -6.40
C ASN A 205 -2.85 0.90 -5.67
N ASN A 206 -2.16 0.74 -4.59
CA ASN A 206 -2.18 -0.45 -3.76
C ASN A 206 -2.93 -0.18 -2.47
N THR A 207 -3.61 -1.17 -2.03
CA THR A 207 -4.50 -1.08 -0.87
C THR A 207 -3.80 -0.79 0.43
N PHE A 208 -2.63 -1.38 0.63
CA PHE A 208 -1.70 -1.05 1.69
C PHE A 208 -0.44 -0.44 1.08
N GLY A 209 -0.44 0.87 0.88
CA GLY A 209 0.74 1.59 0.42
C GLY A 209 1.71 1.81 1.57
N VAL A 210 2.74 1.00 1.65
CA VAL A 210 3.86 1.24 2.56
C VAL A 210 4.94 1.98 1.79
N THR A 211 4.81 3.25 1.72
CA THR A 211 5.71 4.28 1.18
C THR A 211 6.53 3.95 -0.06
N GLY A 212 6.59 4.81 -1.00
CA GLY A 212 7.60 4.80 -2.04
C GLY A 212 8.90 5.51 -1.65
N SER A 213 9.05 6.04 -0.44
CA SER A 213 10.34 6.39 0.11
C SER A 213 10.78 5.30 1.07
N SER A 214 12.04 4.91 0.97
CA SER A 214 12.61 3.87 1.83
C SER A 214 12.41 4.23 3.29
N HIS A 215 11.60 3.46 3.98
CA HIS A 215 11.45 3.52 5.44
C HIS A 215 12.40 2.51 6.07
N THR A 216 13.11 2.93 7.10
CA THR A 216 13.92 2.04 7.94
C THR A 216 13.73 2.43 9.39
N GLY A 217 13.08 1.60 10.18
CA GLY A 217 12.99 1.80 11.62
C GLY A 217 14.38 1.71 12.27
N LEU A 218 14.79 2.74 12.99
CA LEU A 218 16.08 2.79 13.68
C LEU A 218 15.90 2.85 15.20
N GLU A 219 16.82 2.22 15.93
CA GLU A 219 16.84 2.32 17.41
C GLU A 219 16.99 3.77 17.88
N ASN A 220 17.78 4.56 17.16
CA ASN A 220 17.85 6.01 17.30
C ASN A 220 17.58 6.67 15.94
N PRO A 221 16.37 7.18 15.67
CA PRO A 221 16.03 7.80 14.40
C PRO A 221 16.88 8.99 14.00
N ALA A 222 17.49 9.69 14.98
CA ALA A 222 18.38 10.83 14.73
C ALA A 222 19.75 10.40 14.18
N ASP A 223 20.18 9.19 14.48
CA ASP A 223 21.44 8.65 13.98
C ASP A 223 21.19 7.68 12.80
N PRO A 224 21.48 8.10 11.57
CA PRO A 224 21.28 7.24 10.41
C PRO A 224 22.12 5.96 10.40
N ASN A 225 23.13 5.87 11.26
CA ASN A 225 23.97 4.67 11.41
C ASN A 225 23.57 3.80 12.60
N SER A 226 22.51 4.20 13.31
CA SER A 226 21.95 3.42 14.39
C SER A 226 21.45 2.06 13.90
N LYS A 227 21.31 1.14 14.84
CA LYS A 227 20.83 -0.21 14.56
C LYS A 227 19.42 -0.17 13.95
N ALA A 228 19.27 -0.83 12.80
CA ALA A 228 17.94 -1.02 12.21
C ALA A 228 17.12 -2.04 12.99
N LEU A 229 15.83 -1.75 13.13
CA LEU A 229 14.85 -2.58 13.81
C LEU A 229 13.83 -3.13 12.82
N GLU A 230 13.33 -4.32 13.10
CA GLU A 230 12.24 -4.88 12.31
C GLU A 230 10.96 -4.04 12.44
N SER A 231 10.33 -3.79 11.32
CA SER A 231 8.99 -3.20 11.24
C SER A 231 8.01 -4.29 10.85
N VAL A 232 7.17 -4.71 11.79
CA VAL A 232 6.27 -5.86 11.61
C VAL A 232 4.88 -5.41 11.19
N PHE A 233 4.40 -5.97 10.08
CA PHE A 233 3.04 -5.85 9.56
C PHE A 233 2.38 -7.22 9.71
N GLU A 234 1.40 -7.34 10.59
CA GLU A 234 0.90 -8.64 11.00
C GLU A 234 -0.60 -8.79 10.76
N ASP A 235 -1.02 -10.00 10.40
CA ASP A 235 -2.43 -10.38 10.26
C ASP A 235 -3.21 -9.54 9.24
N LEU A 236 -2.54 -9.06 8.18
CA LEU A 236 -3.19 -8.24 7.16
C LEU A 236 -4.06 -9.10 6.23
N THR A 237 -5.24 -8.59 5.90
CA THR A 237 -6.11 -9.23 4.90
C THR A 237 -6.47 -8.24 3.80
N ALA A 238 -6.24 -8.62 2.53
CA ALA A 238 -6.62 -7.76 1.41
C ALA A 238 -7.22 -8.56 0.26
N TYR A 239 -8.41 -8.16 -0.18
CA TYR A 239 -9.10 -8.89 -1.24
C TYR A 239 -9.93 -8.00 -2.15
N LYS A 240 -10.08 -8.45 -3.41
CA LYS A 240 -10.88 -7.74 -4.42
C LYS A 240 -10.49 -6.30 -4.65
N ASN A 241 -9.22 -5.99 -4.51
CA ASN A 241 -8.69 -4.70 -4.89
C ASN A 241 -8.36 -4.70 -6.38
N ARG A 242 -8.67 -3.59 -7.05
CA ARG A 242 -8.65 -3.53 -8.52
C ARG A 242 -7.27 -3.42 -9.14
N ASN A 243 -6.24 -3.36 -8.33
CA ASN A 243 -4.86 -3.37 -8.77
C ASN A 243 -4.04 -4.30 -7.87
N GLY A 244 -3.22 -3.77 -6.98
CA GLY A 244 -2.47 -4.54 -6.01
C GLY A 244 -3.11 -4.55 -4.62
N ALA A 245 -2.83 -5.57 -3.85
CA ALA A 245 -3.22 -5.60 -2.46
C ALA A 245 -2.21 -4.85 -1.60
N ILE A 246 -0.92 -5.14 -1.76
CA ILE A 246 0.16 -4.51 -0.98
C ILE A 246 1.25 -3.98 -1.92
N TRP A 247 1.69 -2.77 -1.65
CA TRP A 247 2.94 -2.23 -2.15
C TRP A 247 3.84 -1.93 -0.95
N GLY A 248 4.86 -2.75 -0.74
CA GLY A 248 5.81 -2.60 0.36
C GLY A 248 7.13 -2.05 -0.15
N ARG A 249 7.65 -1.01 0.50
CA ARG A 249 9.00 -0.52 0.27
C ARG A 249 9.63 -0.07 1.58
N GLY A 250 10.76 -0.64 1.92
CA GLY A 250 11.49 -0.31 3.14
C GLY A 250 12.45 -1.41 3.52
N GLU A 251 13.25 -1.16 4.54
CA GLU A 251 14.23 -2.11 5.05
C GLU A 251 13.74 -2.77 6.33
N MET A 252 14.05 -4.04 6.48
CA MET A 252 13.65 -4.87 7.63
C MET A 252 12.13 -4.89 7.86
N HIS A 253 11.35 -4.78 6.78
CA HIS A 253 9.92 -4.97 6.86
C HIS A 253 9.58 -6.46 6.90
N VAL A 254 8.83 -6.89 7.89
CA VAL A 254 8.35 -8.26 8.03
C VAL A 254 6.84 -8.27 7.90
N PHE A 255 6.35 -8.83 6.80
CA PHE A 255 4.91 -9.04 6.59
C PHE A 255 4.58 -10.49 6.98
N ARG A 256 3.90 -10.65 8.10
CA ARG A 256 3.59 -11.96 8.70
C ARG A 256 2.12 -12.27 8.70
N ASN A 257 1.77 -13.52 8.38
CA ASN A 257 0.39 -14.00 8.35
C ASN A 257 -0.55 -13.14 7.50
N VAL A 258 -0.06 -12.77 6.31
CA VAL A 258 -0.82 -11.96 5.34
C VAL A 258 -1.74 -12.86 4.52
N LYS A 259 -2.97 -12.44 4.31
CA LYS A 259 -3.98 -13.16 3.53
C LYS A 259 -4.47 -12.29 2.37
N LEU A 260 -4.17 -12.71 1.15
CA LEU A 260 -4.53 -11.96 -0.07
C LEU A 260 -5.39 -12.83 -0.97
N ALA A 261 -6.45 -12.25 -1.56
CA ALA A 261 -7.32 -12.98 -2.49
C ALA A 261 -7.93 -12.08 -3.57
N ASP A 262 -8.10 -12.58 -4.79
CA ASP A 262 -8.80 -11.89 -5.88
C ASP A 262 -8.23 -10.49 -6.23
N ASN A 263 -6.96 -10.26 -6.06
CA ASN A 263 -6.27 -9.04 -6.48
C ASN A 263 -5.56 -9.28 -7.81
N ALA A 264 -5.30 -8.25 -8.60
CA ALA A 264 -4.48 -8.40 -9.81
C ALA A 264 -3.04 -8.78 -9.45
N ILE A 265 -2.49 -8.09 -8.46
CA ILE A 265 -1.18 -8.37 -7.88
C ILE A 265 -1.39 -8.53 -6.38
N GLY A 266 -0.96 -9.64 -5.81
CA GLY A 266 -1.04 -9.84 -4.37
C GLY A 266 -0.10 -8.87 -3.64
N PHE A 267 1.19 -8.97 -3.87
CA PHE A 267 2.17 -8.15 -3.19
C PHE A 267 3.30 -7.72 -4.14
N THR A 268 3.50 -6.42 -4.29
CA THR A 268 4.71 -5.86 -4.91
C THR A 268 5.66 -5.41 -3.82
N HIS A 269 6.85 -5.99 -3.76
CA HIS A 269 7.75 -5.82 -2.63
C HIS A 269 9.13 -5.34 -3.07
N ALA A 270 9.56 -4.23 -2.49
CA ALA A 270 10.90 -3.68 -2.60
C ALA A 270 11.54 -3.53 -1.22
N SER A 271 12.84 -3.77 -1.13
CA SER A 271 13.60 -3.42 0.06
C SER A 271 14.05 -1.96 0.02
N GLY A 272 14.93 -1.56 0.90
CA GLY A 272 15.37 -0.19 1.08
C GLY A 272 16.46 0.27 0.13
N ALA A 273 17.35 1.09 0.63
CA ALA A 273 18.42 1.68 -0.16
C ALA A 273 19.59 0.71 -0.39
N PHE A 274 20.10 0.71 -1.61
CA PHE A 274 21.20 -0.12 -2.03
C PHE A 274 22.44 0.04 -1.14
N GLY A 275 22.94 -1.08 -0.64
CA GLY A 275 24.26 -1.20 0.01
C GLY A 275 24.38 -0.62 1.42
N ARG A 276 23.31 -0.10 2.02
CA ARG A 276 23.41 0.50 3.35
C ARG A 276 23.22 -0.50 4.48
N TYR A 277 22.32 -1.47 4.28
CA TYR A 277 22.03 -2.50 5.27
C TYR A 277 22.03 -3.87 4.60
N ALA A 278 22.60 -4.86 5.25
CA ALA A 278 22.58 -6.25 4.79
C ALA A 278 21.23 -6.93 5.03
N PHE A 279 20.15 -6.16 5.04
CA PHE A 279 18.84 -6.65 5.45
C PHE A 279 17.91 -6.79 4.28
N THR A 280 17.09 -7.80 4.38
CA THR A 280 15.99 -8.05 3.48
C THR A 280 14.68 -7.74 4.15
N SER A 281 13.78 -7.16 3.38
CA SER A 281 12.38 -7.23 3.74
C SER A 281 11.81 -8.57 3.30
N GLN A 282 10.83 -9.10 4.04
CA GLN A 282 10.33 -10.44 3.80
C GLN A 282 8.82 -10.56 4.02
N VAL A 283 8.23 -11.50 3.30
CA VAL A 283 6.89 -12.01 3.58
C VAL A 283 7.01 -13.43 4.12
N VAL A 284 6.32 -13.72 5.22
CA VAL A 284 6.43 -15.02 5.90
C VAL A 284 5.06 -15.55 6.33
N ASP A 285 4.93 -16.87 6.41
CA ASP A 285 3.79 -17.57 6.99
C ASP A 285 2.44 -17.11 6.42
N SER A 286 2.37 -16.86 5.11
CA SER A 286 1.29 -16.13 4.46
C SER A 286 0.49 -17.00 3.48
N LEU A 287 -0.71 -16.55 3.12
CA LEU A 287 -1.60 -17.20 2.18
C LEU A 287 -2.00 -16.23 1.06
N PHE A 288 -1.62 -16.54 -0.15
CA PHE A 288 -2.00 -15.77 -1.33
C PHE A 288 -2.89 -16.64 -2.23
N VAL A 289 -4.06 -16.12 -2.55
CA VAL A 289 -5.06 -16.78 -3.38
C VAL A 289 -5.30 -15.95 -4.63
N GLY A 290 -5.20 -16.57 -5.78
CA GLY A 290 -5.51 -15.94 -7.05
C GLY A 290 -7.02 -15.74 -7.21
N GLU A 291 -7.58 -16.20 -8.34
CA GLU A 291 -9.03 -16.07 -8.54
C GLU A 291 -9.79 -17.14 -7.76
N THR A 292 -10.75 -16.70 -6.93
CA THR A 292 -11.66 -17.57 -6.18
C THR A 292 -13.01 -17.72 -6.89
N GLU A 293 -13.95 -18.48 -6.32
CA GLU A 293 -15.33 -18.54 -6.79
C GLU A 293 -16.13 -17.25 -6.54
N ASN A 294 -15.58 -16.30 -5.81
CA ASN A 294 -16.22 -15.01 -5.56
C ASN A 294 -16.15 -14.12 -6.81
N ILE A 295 -17.16 -14.20 -7.66
CA ILE A 295 -17.24 -13.45 -8.93
C ILE A 295 -17.38 -11.94 -8.75
N GLY A 296 -17.72 -11.45 -7.57
CA GLY A 296 -17.97 -10.04 -7.33
C GLY A 296 -19.26 -9.55 -8.00
N ASN A 297 -19.24 -8.28 -8.43
CA ASN A 297 -20.34 -7.65 -9.16
C ASN A 297 -19.85 -7.17 -10.53
N PRO A 298 -19.97 -7.98 -11.60
CA PRO A 298 -19.55 -7.59 -12.94
C PRO A 298 -20.48 -6.50 -13.49
N VAL A 299 -19.92 -5.34 -13.80
CA VAL A 299 -20.69 -4.17 -14.26
C VAL A 299 -20.36 -3.73 -15.69
N THR A 300 -19.10 -3.87 -16.12
CA THR A 300 -18.70 -3.51 -17.48
C THR A 300 -19.06 -4.60 -18.50
N PRO A 301 -19.11 -4.28 -19.80
CA PRO A 301 -19.31 -5.29 -20.84
C PRO A 301 -18.29 -6.42 -20.76
N GLU A 302 -17.02 -6.12 -20.52
CA GLU A 302 -15.92 -7.08 -20.41
C GLU A 302 -16.09 -7.97 -19.17
N GLU A 303 -16.44 -7.38 -18.03
CA GLU A 303 -16.72 -8.12 -16.80
C GLU A 303 -17.91 -9.06 -16.97
N LYS A 304 -18.97 -8.59 -17.62
CA LYS A 304 -20.15 -9.42 -17.90
C LYS A 304 -19.84 -10.56 -18.88
N ALA A 305 -19.05 -10.29 -19.91
CA ALA A 305 -18.61 -11.31 -20.87
C ALA A 305 -17.74 -12.37 -20.21
N TYR A 306 -16.89 -11.97 -19.25
CA TYR A 306 -16.05 -12.88 -18.49
C TYR A 306 -16.79 -13.57 -17.34
N GLY A 307 -17.93 -13.04 -16.90
CA GLY A 307 -18.76 -13.60 -15.84
C GLY A 307 -18.26 -13.28 -14.42
N ARG A 308 -17.33 -12.32 -14.27
CA ARG A 308 -16.82 -11.86 -12.98
C ARG A 308 -16.22 -10.45 -13.03
N SER A 309 -16.14 -9.81 -11.90
CA SER A 309 -15.41 -8.56 -11.75
C SER A 309 -13.92 -8.78 -12.02
N LEU A 310 -13.36 -7.97 -12.92
CA LEU A 310 -11.94 -8.07 -13.28
C LEU A 310 -11.06 -7.38 -12.26
N PRO A 311 -9.93 -8.00 -11.88
CA PRO A 311 -8.98 -7.39 -10.96
C PRO A 311 -8.31 -6.12 -11.54
N LYS A 312 -8.18 -6.03 -12.86
CA LYS A 312 -7.71 -4.83 -13.57
C LYS A 312 -8.75 -4.45 -14.62
N ARG A 313 -9.56 -3.45 -14.33
CA ARG A 313 -10.77 -3.15 -15.10
C ARG A 313 -10.53 -2.78 -16.56
N LEU A 314 -9.47 -2.00 -16.84
CA LEU A 314 -9.18 -1.51 -18.19
C LEU A 314 -8.28 -2.43 -19.01
N ILE A 315 -7.76 -3.47 -18.39
CA ILE A 315 -6.88 -4.46 -19.03
C ILE A 315 -7.40 -5.85 -18.66
N PRO A 316 -8.39 -6.40 -19.39
CA PRO A 316 -9.03 -7.65 -19.02
C PRO A 316 -8.10 -8.87 -18.98
N ASP A 317 -7.06 -8.85 -19.78
CA ASP A 317 -6.03 -9.88 -19.89
C ASP A 317 -4.77 -9.58 -19.06
N PHE A 318 -4.85 -8.62 -18.13
CA PHE A 318 -3.74 -8.30 -17.23
C PHE A 318 -3.32 -9.56 -16.45
N PRO A 319 -2.04 -9.94 -16.44
CA PRO A 319 -1.58 -11.13 -15.76
C PRO A 319 -1.73 -11.01 -14.24
N ILE A 320 -2.16 -12.10 -13.60
CA ILE A 320 -2.37 -12.16 -12.14
C ILE A 320 -1.17 -12.81 -11.48
N HIS A 321 -0.59 -12.14 -10.51
CA HIS A 321 0.55 -12.63 -9.75
C HIS A 321 0.31 -12.60 -8.24
N GLY A 322 0.84 -13.60 -7.55
CA GLY A 322 0.82 -13.64 -6.10
C GLY A 322 1.79 -12.65 -5.50
N TYR A 323 3.05 -12.74 -5.88
CA TYR A 323 4.12 -11.91 -5.35
C TYR A 323 5.03 -11.42 -6.47
N GLN A 324 5.34 -10.11 -6.44
CA GLN A 324 6.25 -9.47 -7.39
C GLN A 324 7.48 -8.96 -6.68
N TYR A 325 8.62 -9.46 -7.09
CA TYR A 325 9.93 -8.94 -6.71
C TYR A 325 10.19 -7.61 -7.41
N TYR A 326 10.68 -6.65 -6.65
CA TYR A 326 10.98 -5.31 -7.15
C TYR A 326 12.41 -4.90 -6.77
N ASP A 327 12.61 -3.63 -6.34
CA ASP A 327 13.94 -3.12 -6.03
C ASP A 327 14.59 -3.84 -4.85
N TYR A 328 15.85 -4.19 -5.04
CA TYR A 328 16.72 -4.80 -4.05
C TYR A 328 16.24 -6.16 -3.54
N ARG A 329 17.00 -6.74 -2.63
CA ARG A 329 16.73 -8.07 -2.12
C ARG A 329 15.47 -8.09 -1.25
N VAL A 330 14.55 -9.00 -1.58
CA VAL A 330 13.38 -9.34 -0.77
C VAL A 330 13.23 -10.86 -0.72
N ASP A 331 12.65 -11.37 0.37
CA ASP A 331 12.54 -12.80 0.62
C ASP A 331 11.08 -13.23 0.81
N VAL A 332 10.78 -14.43 0.30
CA VAL A 332 9.50 -15.12 0.52
C VAL A 332 9.76 -16.39 1.31
N ALA A 333 9.08 -16.56 2.44
CA ALA A 333 9.23 -17.76 3.24
C ALA A 333 7.89 -18.33 3.73
N ASN A 334 7.77 -19.65 3.76
CA ASN A 334 6.61 -20.37 4.31
C ASN A 334 5.27 -19.85 3.80
N THR A 335 5.19 -19.47 2.52
CA THR A 335 4.00 -18.85 1.94
C THR A 335 3.28 -19.83 1.01
N THR A 336 1.97 -19.93 1.17
CA THR A 336 1.13 -20.79 0.32
C THR A 336 0.50 -19.93 -0.77
N PHE A 337 0.63 -20.38 -2.02
CA PHE A 337 0.00 -19.80 -3.21
C PHE A 337 -1.07 -20.75 -3.74
N VAL A 338 -2.28 -20.23 -3.94
CA VAL A 338 -3.43 -21.03 -4.38
C VAL A 338 -4.05 -20.41 -5.62
N ASN A 339 -4.39 -21.22 -6.62
CA ASN A 339 -5.11 -20.82 -7.84
C ASN A 339 -4.39 -19.76 -8.70
N TYR A 340 -3.08 -19.82 -8.78
CA TYR A 340 -2.30 -18.99 -9.72
C TYR A 340 -2.00 -19.80 -11.00
N GLN A 341 -3.06 -20.15 -11.73
CA GLN A 341 -2.99 -20.84 -13.04
C GLN A 341 -3.48 -19.93 -14.15
N SER A 342 -2.75 -19.94 -15.26
CA SER A 342 -3.20 -19.28 -16.49
C SER A 342 -4.51 -19.87 -16.98
N ASN A 343 -5.37 -19.05 -17.54
CA ASN A 343 -6.62 -19.44 -18.15
C ASN A 343 -6.76 -18.83 -19.56
N LYS A 344 -7.91 -19.00 -20.21
CA LYS A 344 -8.15 -18.47 -21.55
C LYS A 344 -8.12 -16.95 -21.63
N GLN A 345 -8.34 -16.25 -20.50
CA GLN A 345 -8.42 -14.80 -20.45
C GLN A 345 -7.07 -14.16 -20.13
N ARG A 346 -6.27 -14.78 -19.24
CA ARG A 346 -5.03 -14.19 -18.76
C ARG A 346 -4.01 -15.20 -18.27
N GLU A 347 -2.77 -14.78 -18.27
CA GLU A 347 -1.66 -15.50 -17.68
C GLU A 347 -1.62 -15.30 -16.17
N SER A 348 -0.99 -16.25 -15.45
CA SER A 348 -0.90 -16.19 -14.00
C SER A 348 0.30 -16.99 -13.48
N GLY A 349 0.80 -16.62 -12.32
CA GLY A 349 1.83 -17.34 -11.57
C GLY A 349 1.98 -16.84 -10.14
N ALA A 350 2.50 -17.69 -9.28
CA ALA A 350 2.72 -17.36 -7.88
C ALA A 350 3.77 -16.25 -7.69
N LEU A 351 4.96 -16.48 -8.22
CA LEU A 351 6.08 -15.55 -8.17
C LEU A 351 6.29 -14.86 -9.52
N SER A 352 6.60 -13.58 -9.49
CA SER A 352 6.86 -12.77 -10.69
C SER A 352 7.79 -11.59 -10.36
N TRP A 353 7.88 -10.65 -11.25
CA TRP A 353 8.62 -9.40 -11.11
C TRP A 353 7.70 -8.21 -11.37
N LEU A 354 8.12 -7.02 -10.95
CA LEU A 354 7.35 -5.80 -11.18
C LEU A 354 7.18 -5.52 -12.68
N LEU A 355 5.94 -5.40 -13.12
CA LEU A 355 5.57 -5.22 -14.53
C LEU A 355 5.73 -3.80 -15.04
N PHE A 356 5.60 -2.79 -14.18
CA PHE A 356 5.41 -1.40 -14.59
C PHE A 356 6.68 -0.59 -14.78
N THR A 357 7.81 -1.02 -14.26
CA THR A 357 9.06 -0.26 -14.37
C THR A 357 10.27 -1.18 -14.42
N SER A 358 11.33 -0.68 -15.04
CA SER A 358 12.65 -1.26 -15.02
C SER A 358 13.43 -0.62 -13.88
N SER A 359 13.37 -1.08 -12.68
CA SER A 359 14.23 -0.58 -11.63
C SER A 359 15.04 -1.69 -11.02
N GLY A 360 15.92 -1.36 -10.14
CA GLY A 360 17.02 -2.14 -9.57
C GLY A 360 16.72 -3.59 -9.18
N VAL A 361 16.33 -4.39 -10.16
CA VAL A 361 16.06 -5.82 -9.97
C VAL A 361 17.38 -6.49 -9.58
N THR A 362 17.33 -7.30 -8.53
CA THR A 362 18.50 -8.01 -8.00
C THR A 362 18.46 -9.49 -8.30
N THR A 363 19.63 -10.13 -8.29
CA THR A 363 19.77 -11.57 -8.35
C THR A 363 19.83 -12.24 -6.96
N GLU A 364 19.65 -11.47 -5.89
CA GLU A 364 19.82 -11.94 -4.52
C GLU A 364 18.50 -12.28 -3.81
N ASN A 365 17.38 -12.21 -4.52
CA ASN A 365 16.07 -12.58 -3.96
C ASN A 365 16.04 -14.04 -3.58
N THR A 366 15.29 -14.38 -2.51
CA THR A 366 15.14 -15.78 -2.11
C THR A 366 13.68 -16.23 -2.02
N SER A 367 13.49 -17.55 -2.19
CA SER A 367 12.26 -18.26 -1.90
C SER A 367 12.58 -19.50 -1.05
N LYS A 368 11.76 -19.77 -0.02
CA LYS A 368 11.89 -20.94 0.83
C LYS A 368 10.54 -21.34 1.40
N GLY A 369 10.24 -22.64 1.41
CA GLY A 369 8.98 -23.16 1.96
C GLY A 369 7.75 -22.65 1.21
N ALA A 370 7.88 -22.31 -0.07
CA ALA A 370 6.75 -21.97 -0.92
C ALA A 370 5.91 -23.22 -1.16
N LYS A 371 4.59 -23.07 -1.05
CA LYS A 371 3.65 -24.17 -1.32
C LYS A 371 2.68 -23.76 -2.40
N ASP A 372 2.75 -24.41 -3.54
CA ASP A 372 1.87 -24.16 -4.68
C ASP A 372 0.71 -25.18 -4.70
N VAL A 373 -0.52 -24.68 -4.65
CA VAL A 373 -1.75 -25.47 -4.73
C VAL A 373 -2.55 -24.99 -5.92
N ASN A 374 -2.61 -25.78 -6.97
CA ASN A 374 -3.18 -25.36 -8.25
C ASN A 374 -2.58 -24.01 -8.69
N ALA A 375 -1.27 -23.87 -8.59
CA ALA A 375 -0.54 -22.66 -8.92
C ALA A 375 0.69 -22.97 -9.76
N LYS A 376 1.00 -22.13 -10.74
CA LYS A 376 2.28 -22.13 -11.44
C LYS A 376 3.27 -21.43 -10.52
N PRO A 377 4.39 -22.06 -10.16
CA PRO A 377 5.33 -21.49 -9.15
C PRO A 377 5.87 -20.13 -9.51
N ALA A 378 6.24 -19.92 -10.77
CA ALA A 378 6.73 -18.64 -11.25
C ALA A 378 6.21 -18.35 -12.68
N HIS A 379 5.95 -17.09 -12.97
CA HIS A 379 5.59 -16.63 -14.30
C HIS A 379 6.09 -15.22 -14.56
N PHE A 380 6.83 -15.06 -15.63
CA PHE A 380 7.35 -13.78 -16.10
C PHE A 380 6.69 -13.43 -17.43
N PRO A 381 5.67 -12.54 -17.43
CA PRO A 381 4.96 -12.20 -18.66
C PRO A 381 5.87 -11.45 -19.62
N LYS A 382 5.60 -11.60 -20.91
CA LYS A 382 6.25 -10.83 -21.96
C LYS A 382 5.96 -9.34 -21.79
N TYR A 383 6.86 -8.51 -22.32
CA TYR A 383 6.65 -7.08 -22.39
C TYR A 383 5.32 -6.72 -23.05
N ASP A 384 4.55 -5.85 -22.41
CA ASP A 384 3.32 -5.30 -22.95
C ASP A 384 3.21 -3.81 -22.58
N SER A 385 3.25 -2.95 -23.60
CA SER A 385 3.23 -1.50 -23.43
C SER A 385 1.97 -0.95 -22.74
N ARG A 386 0.90 -1.73 -22.68
CA ARG A 386 -0.34 -1.32 -21.99
C ARG A 386 -0.19 -1.24 -20.47
N PHE A 387 0.72 -2.00 -19.91
CA PHE A 387 0.95 -2.03 -18.47
C PHE A 387 2.44 -2.06 -18.07
N ASP A 388 3.31 -2.06 -19.03
CA ASP A 388 4.74 -2.09 -18.83
C ASP A 388 5.34 -0.80 -19.35
N ASN A 389 5.53 0.16 -18.47
CA ASN A 389 6.04 1.47 -18.82
C ASN A 389 7.57 1.44 -18.95
N ASP A 390 8.02 1.14 -20.15
CA ASP A 390 9.42 0.97 -20.44
C ASP A 390 10.09 2.21 -21.04
N ASN A 391 10.07 3.29 -20.34
CA ASN A 391 10.87 4.45 -20.70
C ASN A 391 12.38 4.27 -20.40
N ARG A 392 12.81 3.09 -19.97
CA ARG A 392 14.17 2.87 -19.46
C ARG A 392 14.87 1.64 -20.01
N GLY A 393 14.57 1.24 -21.24
CA GLY A 393 15.40 0.28 -21.95
C GLY A 393 14.84 -1.10 -22.22
N GLY A 394 13.56 -1.35 -21.98
CA GLY A 394 12.88 -2.58 -22.38
C GLY A 394 13.14 -3.81 -21.51
N SER A 395 12.45 -4.88 -21.84
CA SER A 395 12.60 -6.18 -21.18
C SER A 395 14.04 -6.70 -21.20
N ALA A 396 14.84 -6.35 -22.23
CA ALA A 396 16.22 -6.75 -22.36
C ALA A 396 17.17 -6.28 -21.22
N TYR A 397 16.75 -5.27 -20.47
CA TYR A 397 17.53 -4.76 -19.33
C TYR A 397 17.03 -5.28 -17.98
N ARG A 398 16.07 -6.18 -17.98
CA ARG A 398 15.47 -6.70 -16.75
C ARG A 398 16.07 -8.05 -16.46
N THR A 399 16.83 -8.13 -15.39
CA THR A 399 17.42 -9.38 -14.91
C THR A 399 16.96 -9.62 -13.50
N LEU A 400 16.31 -10.75 -13.28
CA LEU A 400 15.88 -11.22 -11.98
C LEU A 400 16.35 -12.65 -11.79
N ALA A 401 16.89 -12.94 -10.63
CA ALA A 401 17.04 -14.30 -10.16
C ALA A 401 16.33 -14.46 -8.83
N ILE A 402 15.65 -15.57 -8.65
CA ILE A 402 15.06 -15.98 -7.38
C ILE A 402 15.80 -17.25 -6.96
N HIS A 403 16.56 -17.18 -5.88
CA HIS A 403 17.27 -18.32 -5.32
C HIS A 403 16.31 -19.18 -4.52
N ASP A 404 16.00 -20.35 -5.03
CA ASP A 404 15.19 -21.36 -4.35
C ASP A 404 16.06 -22.15 -3.38
N LEU A 405 15.98 -21.80 -2.10
CA LEU A 405 16.87 -22.35 -1.08
C LEU A 405 16.62 -23.82 -0.78
N ASP A 406 15.38 -24.28 -0.90
CA ASP A 406 14.96 -25.64 -0.48
C ASP A 406 14.29 -26.47 -1.58
N GLY A 407 14.18 -25.94 -2.78
CA GLY A 407 13.61 -26.64 -3.94
C GLY A 407 12.08 -26.60 -3.98
N THR A 408 11.43 -25.83 -3.12
CA THR A 408 9.95 -25.79 -3.11
C THR A 408 9.36 -25.04 -4.30
N THR A 409 10.11 -24.16 -4.94
CA THR A 409 9.71 -23.42 -6.15
C THR A 409 10.10 -24.14 -7.43
N THR A 410 11.32 -24.69 -7.50
CA THR A 410 11.89 -25.26 -8.74
C THR A 410 11.87 -26.78 -8.79
N GLY A 411 11.67 -27.45 -7.67
CA GLY A 411 11.87 -28.89 -7.50
C GLY A 411 13.31 -29.29 -7.14
N VAL A 412 14.27 -28.36 -7.17
CA VAL A 412 15.69 -28.63 -6.90
C VAL A 412 16.23 -27.64 -5.87
N PRO A 413 16.66 -28.11 -4.69
CA PRO A 413 17.23 -27.23 -3.69
C PRO A 413 18.47 -26.48 -4.20
N ASN A 414 18.63 -25.24 -3.74
CA ASN A 414 19.76 -24.38 -4.05
C ASN A 414 19.90 -24.06 -5.55
N SER A 415 18.79 -23.97 -6.25
CA SER A 415 18.70 -23.63 -7.68
C SER A 415 18.09 -22.24 -7.88
N TYR A 416 17.96 -21.82 -9.12
CA TYR A 416 17.47 -20.49 -9.46
C TYR A 416 16.33 -20.51 -10.46
N VAL A 417 15.33 -19.65 -10.25
CA VAL A 417 14.42 -19.22 -11.31
C VAL A 417 15.02 -17.97 -11.93
N LEU A 418 15.25 -17.98 -13.23
CA LEU A 418 15.87 -16.89 -13.94
C LEU A 418 14.89 -16.25 -14.92
N LEU A 419 14.83 -14.93 -14.91
CA LEU A 419 14.30 -14.15 -16.02
C LEU A 419 15.45 -13.72 -16.92
N HIS A 420 15.42 -14.12 -18.16
CA HIS A 420 16.38 -13.70 -19.17
C HIS A 420 15.64 -13.25 -20.42
N ASP A 421 15.91 -12.02 -20.87
CA ASP A 421 15.46 -11.43 -22.13
C ASP A 421 13.95 -11.50 -22.44
N GLY A 422 13.09 -11.57 -21.43
CA GLY A 422 11.63 -11.55 -21.61
C GLY A 422 11.06 -12.77 -22.34
N GLU A 423 11.85 -13.81 -22.53
CA GLU A 423 11.41 -15.05 -23.13
C GLU A 423 11.44 -16.20 -22.14
N ASN A 424 10.26 -16.64 -21.78
CA ASN A 424 9.97 -17.88 -21.07
C ASN A 424 10.51 -18.04 -19.63
N ASP A 425 9.67 -18.60 -18.81
CA ASP A 425 10.01 -19.10 -17.48
C ASP A 425 11.10 -20.16 -17.59
N SER A 426 12.33 -19.82 -17.30
CA SER A 426 13.44 -20.80 -17.28
C SER A 426 13.80 -21.14 -15.84
N VAL A 427 13.81 -22.41 -15.54
CA VAL A 427 14.39 -22.95 -14.31
C VAL A 427 15.82 -23.36 -14.63
N ALA A 428 16.79 -22.71 -13.98
CA ALA A 428 18.19 -23.13 -14.06
C ALA A 428 18.53 -23.93 -12.80
N THR A 429 19.07 -25.09 -12.99
CA THR A 429 19.57 -25.98 -11.93
C THR A 429 21.06 -25.77 -11.69
#